data_62783bec64c51a3b115c4aed29646773
#
_entry.id   62783bec64c51a3b115c4aed29646773
#
_cell.length_a   1.000
_cell.length_b   1.000
_cell.length_c   1.000
_cell.angle_alpha   90.00
_cell.angle_beta   90.00
_cell.angle_gamma   90.00
#
_symmetry.space_group_name_H-M   'P 1'
#
loop_
_entity.id
_entity.type
_entity.pdbx_description
1 polymer ?
#
loop_
_entity_poly.entity_id
_entity_poly.type
_entity_poly.pdbx_seq_one_letter_code
_entity_poly.pdbx_strand_id
1 'polypeptide(L)'
;MVRSIRVRLGLASLIVAAAIQPGAASSGHEDTPIVRGEFIDRFLAPDRDPLVSYRAFRRLTASTRGGKMSASIEAWTALDPVHGFTYEITAREGSGLIQGRVLVAALDAERDAVKATDRDESALTPANYEFLGINPEDERLIKMDVRPRRKSVMLVNGALFIEADSSDLVRIDGELSKRPSFWTRRVRVIREYQRLEGVHVPVSMSSTADVLIVGASTFSMTYRYTEINGKTIAEK
;
A
#
# COMPACT_ATOMS: atom_id res chain seq x y z
N MET A 1 17.39 14.11 -35.31
CA MET A 1 17.81 13.02 -34.41
C MET A 1 17.31 13.37 -33.00
N VAL A 2 16.03 13.04 -32.72
CA VAL A 2 15.34 13.42 -31.48
C VAL A 2 15.52 12.28 -30.48
N ARG A 3 16.32 12.49 -29.44
CA ARG A 3 16.49 11.56 -28.31
C ARG A 3 15.18 11.46 -27.53
N SER A 4 14.50 10.35 -27.68
CA SER A 4 13.34 9.95 -26.88
C SER A 4 13.74 9.86 -25.40
N ILE A 5 13.36 10.84 -24.61
CA ILE A 5 13.48 10.81 -23.15
C ILE A 5 12.42 9.83 -22.65
N ARG A 6 12.85 8.61 -22.31
CA ARG A 6 12.02 7.62 -21.62
C ARG A 6 11.80 8.10 -20.20
N VAL A 7 10.73 8.84 -19.96
CA VAL A 7 10.23 9.13 -18.59
C VAL A 7 9.68 7.82 -18.03
N ARG A 8 10.50 7.12 -17.27
CA ARG A 8 10.02 6.03 -16.41
C ARG A 8 9.24 6.68 -15.26
N LEU A 9 7.94 6.87 -15.44
CA LEU A 9 7.01 7.06 -14.35
C LEU A 9 6.83 5.70 -13.66
N GLY A 10 7.80 5.35 -12.82
CA GLY A 10 7.68 4.22 -11.92
C GLY A 10 6.71 4.59 -10.81
N LEU A 11 5.40 4.46 -11.03
CA LEU A 11 4.45 4.24 -9.96
C LEU A 11 4.59 2.77 -9.58
N ALA A 12 5.62 2.46 -8.78
CA ALA A 12 5.71 1.17 -8.15
C ALA A 12 4.45 0.99 -7.30
N SER A 13 3.64 0.00 -7.63
CA SER A 13 2.57 -0.46 -6.75
C SER A 13 3.22 -0.85 -5.44
N LEU A 14 2.94 -0.07 -4.39
CA LEU A 14 3.40 -0.36 -3.04
C LEU A 14 2.59 -1.54 -2.53
N ILE A 15 3.02 -2.78 -2.87
CA ILE A 15 2.51 -3.97 -2.21
C ILE A 15 3.24 -4.04 -0.88
N VAL A 16 2.67 -3.42 0.13
CA VAL A 16 2.98 -3.78 1.51
C VAL A 16 2.15 -5.02 1.81
N ALA A 17 2.65 -6.19 1.46
CA ALA A 17 2.26 -7.38 2.17
C ALA A 17 2.80 -7.18 3.59
N ALA A 18 1.92 -7.03 4.57
CA ALA A 18 2.30 -7.03 5.98
C ALA A 18 2.76 -8.45 6.34
N ALA A 19 3.99 -8.79 5.96
CA ALA A 19 4.68 -9.94 6.51
C ALA A 19 5.35 -9.45 7.79
N ILE A 20 4.79 -9.83 8.93
CA ILE A 20 5.33 -9.50 10.24
C ILE A 20 6.28 -10.63 10.63
N GLN A 21 7.57 -10.32 10.77
CA GLN A 21 8.57 -11.25 11.32
C GLN A 21 9.03 -10.80 12.72
N PRO A 22 9.29 -11.71 13.65
CA PRO A 22 9.67 -11.36 15.02
C PRO A 22 11.11 -10.83 15.10
N GLY A 23 11.28 -9.62 15.61
CA GLY A 23 12.57 -9.01 15.92
C GLY A 23 12.75 -8.86 17.44
N ALA A 24 13.94 -9.16 17.93
CA ALA A 24 14.32 -9.19 19.34
C ALA A 24 14.25 -7.82 20.02
N ALA A 25 13.79 -7.80 21.27
CA ALA A 25 13.62 -6.64 22.13
C ALA A 25 14.95 -6.04 22.63
N SER A 26 14.99 -4.71 22.73
CA SER A 26 15.99 -3.94 23.47
C SER A 26 15.29 -3.02 24.46
N SER A 27 15.67 -3.11 25.73
CA SER A 27 15.07 -2.46 26.89
C SER A 27 15.66 -1.09 27.20
N GLY A 28 14.81 -0.10 27.50
CA GLY A 28 15.18 1.20 28.07
C GLY A 28 13.97 1.84 28.75
N HIS A 29 14.11 2.28 29.99
CA HIS A 29 13.09 2.61 30.98
C HIS A 29 12.69 4.08 30.97
N GLU A 30 11.35 4.39 30.95
CA GLU A 30 10.72 5.52 31.63
C GLU A 30 9.19 5.39 31.58
N ASP A 31 8.49 5.79 32.63
CA ASP A 31 7.07 5.53 32.91
C ASP A 31 6.11 6.09 31.84
N THR A 32 5.52 5.25 31.16
CA THR A 32 4.49 5.07 30.13
C THR A 32 4.98 4.09 29.02
N PRO A 33 6.21 3.59 29.09
CA PRO A 33 6.82 2.75 28.04
C PRO A 33 6.21 1.35 27.93
N ILE A 34 5.70 0.78 29.04
CA ILE A 34 5.22 -0.61 29.07
C ILE A 34 3.98 -0.77 28.18
N VAL A 35 3.00 0.10 28.32
CA VAL A 35 1.77 0.07 27.50
C VAL A 35 2.09 0.33 26.02
N ARG A 36 3.05 1.21 25.74
CA ARG A 36 3.49 1.51 24.37
C ARG A 36 4.24 0.34 23.74
N GLY A 37 5.16 -0.29 24.49
CA GLY A 37 5.91 -1.46 24.02
C GLY A 37 4.98 -2.63 23.71
N GLU A 38 4.11 -2.99 24.63
CA GLU A 38 3.13 -4.05 24.46
C GLU A 38 2.18 -3.83 23.28
N PHE A 39 1.77 -2.57 23.02
CA PHE A 39 0.92 -2.24 21.87
C PHE A 39 1.68 -2.44 20.55
N ILE A 40 2.93 -1.95 20.46
CA ILE A 40 3.75 -2.12 19.26
C ILE A 40 4.04 -3.60 19.03
N ASP A 41 4.38 -4.35 20.06
CA ASP A 41 4.66 -5.80 19.96
C ASP A 41 3.42 -6.57 19.49
N ARG A 42 2.23 -6.22 19.98
CA ARG A 42 0.97 -6.80 19.53
C ARG A 42 0.65 -6.42 18.08
N PHE A 43 0.87 -5.16 17.69
CA PHE A 43 0.70 -4.70 16.32
C PHE A 43 1.67 -5.39 15.36
N LEU A 44 2.91 -5.64 15.78
CA LEU A 44 3.94 -6.30 14.98
C LEU A 44 3.89 -7.83 15.08
N ALA A 45 2.98 -8.40 15.86
CA ALA A 45 2.83 -9.85 15.94
C ALA A 45 2.39 -10.43 14.59
N PRO A 46 2.89 -11.60 14.19
CA PRO A 46 2.49 -12.27 12.96
C PRO A 46 0.97 -12.44 12.87
N ASP A 47 0.40 -12.15 11.71
CA ASP A 47 -1.02 -12.39 11.47
C ASP A 47 -1.32 -13.90 11.61
N ARG A 48 -2.37 -14.25 12.35
CA ARG A 48 -2.76 -15.66 12.57
C ARG A 48 -3.19 -16.32 11.27
N ASP A 49 -3.88 -15.55 10.42
CA ASP A 49 -4.38 -15.99 9.13
C ASP A 49 -3.77 -15.11 8.01
N PRO A 50 -2.54 -15.40 7.57
CA PRO A 50 -1.90 -14.61 6.52
C PRO A 50 -2.62 -14.77 5.19
N LEU A 51 -2.60 -13.73 4.36
CA LEU A 51 -3.12 -13.79 3.00
C LEU A 51 -2.23 -14.69 2.13
N VAL A 52 -2.77 -15.82 1.70
CA VAL A 52 -2.10 -16.81 0.85
C VAL A 52 -2.63 -16.75 -0.58
N SER A 53 -3.95 -16.61 -0.72
CA SER A 53 -4.62 -16.55 -2.03
C SER A 53 -5.81 -15.62 -1.98
N TYR A 54 -6.15 -15.02 -3.12
CA TYR A 54 -7.40 -14.25 -3.25
C TYR A 54 -7.85 -14.16 -4.70
N ARG A 55 -9.13 -13.83 -4.86
CA ARG A 55 -9.72 -13.33 -6.11
C ARG A 55 -10.47 -12.03 -5.80
N ALA A 56 -10.17 -10.97 -6.58
CA ALA A 56 -10.79 -9.66 -6.38
C ALA A 56 -11.05 -8.96 -7.71
N PHE A 57 -12.19 -8.29 -7.78
CA PHE A 57 -12.44 -7.29 -8.80
C PHE A 57 -11.81 -5.97 -8.36
N ARG A 58 -11.05 -5.34 -9.25
CA ARG A 58 -10.41 -4.05 -8.97
C ARG A 58 -10.85 -3.00 -9.99
N ARG A 59 -11.03 -1.78 -9.50
CA ARG A 59 -11.16 -0.60 -10.33
C ARG A 59 -9.97 0.31 -10.06
N LEU A 60 -9.25 0.67 -11.12
CA LEU A 60 -8.13 1.58 -11.06
C LEU A 60 -8.47 2.83 -11.87
N THR A 61 -8.20 4.00 -11.30
CA THR A 61 -8.38 5.28 -11.97
C THR A 61 -7.15 6.15 -11.83
N ALA A 62 -6.86 6.96 -12.82
CA ALA A 62 -5.81 7.97 -12.72
C ALA A 62 -6.19 9.23 -13.50
N SER A 63 -5.72 10.37 -13.01
CA SER A 63 -5.86 11.64 -13.70
C SER A 63 -4.58 12.46 -13.61
N THR A 64 -4.42 13.39 -14.55
CA THR A 64 -3.30 14.33 -14.59
C THR A 64 -3.72 15.66 -15.19
N ARG A 65 -2.85 16.66 -15.15
CA ARG A 65 -3.12 18.02 -15.65
C ARG A 65 -4.38 18.64 -15.01
N GLY A 66 -4.53 18.48 -13.68
CA GLY A 66 -5.71 18.97 -12.97
C GLY A 66 -7.02 18.33 -13.43
N GLY A 67 -7.00 17.04 -13.80
CA GLY A 67 -8.18 16.30 -14.24
C GLY A 67 -8.48 16.36 -15.75
N LYS A 68 -7.72 17.17 -16.52
CA LYS A 68 -7.95 17.32 -17.98
C LYS A 68 -7.69 16.04 -18.78
N MET A 69 -6.90 15.13 -18.24
CA MET A 69 -6.67 13.80 -18.80
C MET A 69 -6.90 12.76 -17.71
N SER A 70 -7.75 11.79 -17.98
CA SER A 70 -8.08 10.71 -17.05
C SER A 70 -8.23 9.39 -17.78
N ALA A 71 -8.11 8.32 -17.03
CA ALA A 71 -8.43 6.97 -17.49
C ALA A 71 -8.87 6.10 -16.33
N SER A 72 -9.62 5.05 -16.65
CA SER A 72 -9.93 3.95 -15.75
C SER A 72 -9.71 2.59 -16.44
N ILE A 73 -9.44 1.58 -15.63
CA ILE A 73 -9.51 0.18 -16.00
C ILE A 73 -10.24 -0.60 -14.91
N GLU A 74 -10.93 -1.63 -15.33
CA GLU A 74 -11.50 -2.65 -14.44
C GLU A 74 -10.80 -3.98 -14.75
N ALA A 75 -10.49 -4.73 -13.70
CA ALA A 75 -9.77 -5.98 -13.85
C ALA A 75 -10.15 -7.01 -12.77
N TRP A 76 -10.27 -8.25 -13.16
CA TRP A 76 -10.14 -9.36 -12.23
C TRP A 76 -8.68 -9.59 -11.91
N THR A 77 -8.39 -9.78 -10.65
CA THR A 77 -7.04 -10.07 -10.16
C THR A 77 -7.10 -11.28 -9.24
N ALA A 78 -6.07 -12.10 -9.31
CA ALA A 78 -5.93 -13.26 -8.44
C ALA A 78 -4.48 -13.40 -7.98
N LEU A 79 -4.33 -13.86 -6.76
CA LEU A 79 -3.06 -14.32 -6.20
C LEU A 79 -3.23 -15.78 -5.80
N ASP A 80 -2.33 -16.63 -6.22
CA ASP A 80 -2.25 -18.00 -5.74
C ASP A 80 -0.78 -18.47 -5.59
N PRO A 81 -0.52 -19.50 -4.75
CA PRO A 81 0.84 -19.94 -4.49
C PRO A 81 1.58 -20.53 -5.69
N VAL A 82 0.87 -21.01 -6.72
CA VAL A 82 1.45 -21.69 -7.89
C VAL A 82 1.76 -20.70 -9.00
N HIS A 83 0.78 -19.86 -9.36
CA HIS A 83 0.89 -18.94 -10.51
C HIS A 83 1.31 -17.52 -10.10
N GLY A 84 1.30 -17.22 -8.78
CA GLY A 84 1.57 -15.89 -8.25
C GLY A 84 0.43 -14.93 -8.55
N PHE A 85 0.75 -13.65 -8.78
CA PHE A 85 -0.25 -12.65 -9.13
C PHE A 85 -0.56 -12.65 -10.62
N THR A 86 -1.85 -12.70 -10.95
CA THR A 86 -2.39 -12.64 -12.31
C THR A 86 -3.50 -11.62 -12.40
N TYR A 87 -3.74 -11.08 -13.59
CA TYR A 87 -4.87 -10.17 -13.82
C TYR A 87 -5.43 -10.29 -15.24
N GLU A 88 -6.72 -9.97 -15.38
CA GLU A 88 -7.45 -9.88 -16.65
C GLU A 88 -8.25 -8.57 -16.66
N ILE A 89 -7.96 -7.70 -17.65
CA ILE A 89 -8.65 -6.42 -17.79
C ILE A 89 -9.95 -6.62 -18.53
N THR A 90 -11.06 -6.24 -17.90
CA THR A 90 -12.43 -6.40 -18.42
C THR A 90 -13.00 -5.13 -19.04
N ALA A 91 -12.54 -3.96 -18.60
CA ALA A 91 -12.96 -2.67 -19.16
C ALA A 91 -11.84 -1.65 -19.17
N ARG A 92 -11.92 -0.71 -20.12
CA ARG A 92 -10.97 0.39 -20.29
C ARG A 92 -11.70 1.64 -20.75
N GLU A 93 -11.42 2.79 -20.10
CA GLU A 93 -12.00 4.07 -20.47
C GLU A 93 -10.94 5.18 -20.42
N GLY A 94 -11.12 6.23 -21.23
CA GLY A 94 -10.30 7.43 -21.24
C GLY A 94 -8.95 7.26 -21.96
N SER A 95 -7.93 7.98 -21.50
CA SER A 95 -6.63 8.09 -22.17
C SER A 95 -5.84 6.80 -22.22
N GLY A 96 -5.60 6.24 -23.41
CA GLY A 96 -4.79 5.05 -23.60
C GLY A 96 -3.35 5.18 -23.08
N LEU A 97 -2.80 6.40 -23.08
CA LEU A 97 -1.48 6.67 -22.52
C LEU A 97 -1.46 6.45 -20.99
N ILE A 98 -2.49 6.95 -20.30
CA ILE A 98 -2.63 6.77 -18.84
C ILE A 98 -2.93 5.31 -18.53
N GLN A 99 -3.80 4.66 -19.32
CA GLN A 99 -4.09 3.22 -19.15
C GLN A 99 -2.81 2.40 -19.16
N GLY A 100 -1.99 2.52 -20.22
CA GLY A 100 -0.78 1.70 -20.36
C GLY A 100 0.33 2.09 -19.38
N ARG A 101 0.63 3.39 -19.26
CA ARG A 101 1.81 3.84 -18.49
C ARG A 101 1.59 3.98 -16.99
N VAL A 102 0.33 4.04 -16.54
CA VAL A 102 0.00 4.21 -15.13
C VAL A 102 -0.77 3.01 -14.61
N LEU A 103 -1.95 2.72 -15.18
CA LEU A 103 -2.86 1.74 -14.60
C LEU A 103 -2.39 0.30 -14.82
N VAL A 104 -2.04 -0.05 -16.07
CA VAL A 104 -1.49 -1.40 -16.38
C VAL A 104 -0.11 -1.56 -15.75
N ALA A 105 0.74 -0.52 -15.82
CA ALA A 105 2.05 -0.57 -15.18
C ALA A 105 1.97 -0.78 -13.66
N ALA A 106 0.89 -0.33 -12.99
CA ALA A 106 0.67 -0.62 -11.58
C ALA A 106 0.40 -2.11 -11.33
N LEU A 107 -0.41 -2.76 -12.15
CA LEU A 107 -0.67 -4.21 -12.08
C LEU A 107 0.58 -5.04 -12.43
N ASP A 108 1.34 -4.62 -13.45
CA ASP A 108 2.59 -5.26 -13.82
C ASP A 108 3.63 -5.18 -12.69
N ALA A 109 3.76 -4.01 -12.06
CA ALA A 109 4.66 -3.84 -10.93
C ALA A 109 4.28 -4.73 -9.72
N GLU A 110 2.97 -4.94 -9.49
CA GLU A 110 2.50 -5.89 -8.47
C GLU A 110 2.90 -7.32 -8.83
N ARG A 111 2.68 -7.73 -10.09
CA ARG A 111 3.10 -9.05 -10.56
C ARG A 111 4.60 -9.28 -10.41
N ASP A 112 5.39 -8.28 -10.72
CA ASP A 112 6.84 -8.39 -10.63
C ASP A 112 7.31 -8.41 -9.16
N ALA A 113 6.67 -7.64 -8.26
CA ALA A 113 6.97 -7.64 -6.83
C ALA A 113 6.61 -8.97 -6.15
N VAL A 114 5.54 -9.65 -6.58
CA VAL A 114 5.20 -11.00 -6.07
C VAL A 114 6.25 -12.03 -6.45
N LYS A 115 6.90 -11.88 -7.61
CA LYS A 115 8.00 -12.75 -8.07
C LYS A 115 9.34 -12.44 -7.39
N ALA A 116 9.55 -11.18 -7.00
CA ALA A 116 10.78 -10.76 -6.34
C ALA A 116 10.80 -11.24 -4.89
N THR A 117 11.97 -11.61 -4.41
CA THR A 117 12.19 -12.04 -3.02
C THR A 117 12.18 -10.85 -2.04
N ASP A 118 12.03 -9.62 -2.53
CA ASP A 118 12.22 -8.36 -1.78
C ASP A 118 10.97 -7.89 -1.01
N ARG A 119 10.08 -8.81 -0.60
CA ARG A 119 8.89 -8.47 0.20
C ARG A 119 9.23 -7.75 1.51
N ASP A 120 10.41 -8.01 2.05
CA ASP A 120 10.87 -7.43 3.32
C ASP A 120 11.21 -5.94 3.21
N GLU A 121 11.49 -5.44 2.01
CA GLU A 121 11.89 -4.04 1.81
C GLU A 121 10.78 -3.01 2.07
N SER A 122 9.52 -3.40 1.97
CA SER A 122 8.35 -2.55 2.19
C SER A 122 7.59 -2.86 3.48
N ALA A 123 7.97 -3.91 4.20
CA ALA A 123 7.26 -4.38 5.39
C ALA A 123 7.29 -3.36 6.54
N LEU A 124 6.20 -3.30 7.31
CA LEU A 124 6.09 -2.49 8.53
C LEU A 124 6.83 -3.18 9.69
N THR A 125 8.16 -3.11 9.65
CA THR A 125 9.03 -3.75 10.63
C THR A 125 9.97 -2.75 11.28
N PRO A 126 10.52 -3.02 12.47
CA PRO A 126 11.55 -2.19 13.09
C PRO A 126 12.83 -2.04 12.24
N ALA A 127 13.09 -2.97 11.30
CA ALA A 127 14.20 -2.85 10.36
C ALA A 127 13.99 -1.72 9.34
N ASN A 128 12.74 -1.48 8.93
CA ASN A 128 12.40 -0.46 7.95
C ASN A 128 11.93 0.86 8.58
N TYR A 129 11.39 0.82 9.80
CA TYR A 129 10.72 1.96 10.42
C TYR A 129 11.17 2.22 11.86
N GLU A 130 11.11 3.48 12.24
CA GLU A 130 11.01 3.93 13.62
C GLU A 130 9.54 4.19 13.91
N PHE A 131 9.02 3.54 14.96
CA PHE A 131 7.68 3.76 15.48
C PHE A 131 7.76 4.86 16.54
N LEU A 132 7.17 6.01 16.24
CA LEU A 132 7.27 7.23 17.05
C LEU A 132 6.10 7.36 18.05
N GLY A 133 5.55 8.55 18.21
CA GLY A 133 4.44 8.82 19.15
C GLY A 133 3.23 7.92 18.87
N ILE A 134 2.61 7.44 19.94
CA ILE A 134 1.31 6.76 19.93
C ILE A 134 0.31 7.71 20.57
N ASN A 135 -0.71 8.10 19.83
CA ASN A 135 -1.73 9.03 20.31
C ASN A 135 -3.13 8.46 20.00
N PRO A 136 -4.08 8.50 20.93
CA PRO A 136 -5.46 8.22 20.58
C PRO A 136 -5.94 9.22 19.53
N GLU A 137 -6.50 8.73 18.42
CA GLU A 137 -7.17 9.60 17.43
C GLU A 137 -8.63 9.79 17.85
N ASP A 138 -9.27 8.69 18.29
CA ASP A 138 -10.60 8.64 18.89
C ASP A 138 -10.70 7.43 19.84
N GLU A 139 -11.91 7.08 20.29
CA GLU A 139 -12.14 5.93 21.20
C GLU A 139 -11.76 4.57 20.60
N ARG A 140 -11.69 4.44 19.26
CA ARG A 140 -11.46 3.19 18.53
C ARG A 140 -10.11 3.13 17.84
N LEU A 141 -9.54 4.29 17.47
CA LEU A 141 -8.35 4.37 16.64
C LEU A 141 -7.18 4.97 17.40
N ILE A 142 -6.07 4.31 17.28
CA ILE A 142 -4.76 4.77 17.73
C ILE A 142 -3.98 5.23 16.50
N LYS A 143 -3.50 6.45 16.53
CA LYS A 143 -2.56 6.99 15.57
C LYS A 143 -1.15 6.75 16.05
N MET A 144 -0.33 6.10 15.21
CA MET A 144 1.08 5.87 15.45
C MET A 144 1.90 6.49 14.32
N ASP A 145 2.72 7.48 14.65
CA ASP A 145 3.62 8.09 13.67
C ASP A 145 4.78 7.15 13.34
N VAL A 146 5.13 7.07 12.05
CA VAL A 146 6.19 6.21 11.54
C VAL A 146 7.17 7.00 10.67
N ARG A 147 8.45 6.72 10.84
CA ARG A 147 9.53 7.28 10.04
C ARG A 147 10.39 6.19 9.43
N PRO A 148 10.55 6.16 8.10
CA PRO A 148 11.44 5.21 7.45
C PRO A 148 12.90 5.39 7.88
N ARG A 149 13.58 4.27 8.15
CA ARG A 149 15.03 4.27 8.47
C ARG A 149 15.91 4.52 7.25
N ARG A 150 15.36 4.36 6.05
CA ARG A 150 16.04 4.61 4.77
C ARG A 150 15.11 5.29 3.77
N LYS A 151 15.69 5.97 2.78
CA LYS A 151 14.92 6.57 1.68
C LYS A 151 14.59 5.49 0.65
N SER A 152 13.31 5.23 0.43
CA SER A 152 12.81 4.29 -0.58
C SER A 152 11.46 4.76 -1.13
N VAL A 153 11.21 4.48 -2.40
CA VAL A 153 9.89 4.66 -3.01
C VAL A 153 8.85 3.66 -2.48
N MET A 154 9.29 2.67 -1.71
CA MET A 154 8.47 1.64 -1.08
C MET A 154 8.07 1.99 0.35
N LEU A 155 8.67 3.02 0.96
CA LEU A 155 8.47 3.38 2.36
C LEU A 155 7.75 4.73 2.48
N VAL A 156 6.83 4.81 3.45
CA VAL A 156 5.99 5.98 3.71
C VAL A 156 6.39 6.63 5.02
N ASN A 157 6.65 7.93 5.02
CA ASN A 157 6.80 8.75 6.21
C ASN A 157 5.46 9.38 6.55
N GLY A 158 4.87 9.04 7.69
CA GLY A 158 3.52 9.50 8.05
C GLY A 158 2.96 8.79 9.26
N ALA A 159 1.69 8.40 9.21
CA ALA A 159 0.97 7.80 10.30
C ALA A 159 0.30 6.47 9.92
N LEU A 160 0.26 5.57 10.86
CA LEU A 160 -0.57 4.37 10.88
C LEU A 160 -1.77 4.63 11.78
N PHE A 161 -2.94 4.22 11.35
CA PHE A 161 -4.16 4.21 12.14
C PHE A 161 -4.51 2.76 12.43
N ILE A 162 -4.58 2.42 13.70
CA ILE A 162 -4.65 1.06 14.19
C ILE A 162 -5.85 0.95 15.11
N GLU A 163 -6.66 -0.08 14.97
CA GLU A 163 -7.78 -0.33 15.86
C GLU A 163 -7.26 -0.69 17.27
N ALA A 164 -7.78 -0.03 18.30
CA ALA A 164 -7.26 -0.13 19.66
C ALA A 164 -7.40 -1.56 20.24
N ASP A 165 -8.53 -2.21 19.97
CA ASP A 165 -8.86 -3.52 20.53
C ASP A 165 -8.17 -4.68 19.81
N SER A 166 -8.28 -4.71 18.47
CA SER A 166 -7.75 -5.80 17.65
C SER A 166 -6.27 -5.62 17.30
N SER A 167 -5.75 -4.40 17.37
CA SER A 167 -4.45 -3.98 16.82
C SER A 167 -4.36 -4.13 15.29
N ASP A 168 -5.48 -4.17 14.59
CA ASP A 168 -5.51 -4.21 13.14
C ASP A 168 -5.14 -2.86 12.53
N LEU A 169 -4.31 -2.90 11.51
CA LEU A 169 -4.03 -1.70 10.72
C LEU A 169 -5.26 -1.34 9.90
N VAL A 170 -5.80 -0.15 10.10
CA VAL A 170 -6.97 0.36 9.37
C VAL A 170 -6.54 1.25 8.21
N ARG A 171 -5.52 2.09 8.42
CA ARG A 171 -5.08 3.04 7.41
C ARG A 171 -3.61 3.39 7.56
N ILE A 172 -2.95 3.57 6.42
CA ILE A 172 -1.66 4.24 6.29
C ILE A 172 -1.91 5.58 5.60
N ASP A 173 -1.38 6.67 6.13
CA ASP A 173 -1.45 8.00 5.53
C ASP A 173 -0.11 8.70 5.66
N GLY A 174 0.52 9.03 4.54
CA GLY A 174 1.80 9.70 4.56
C GLY A 174 2.39 9.96 3.18
N GLU A 175 3.64 10.39 3.17
CA GLU A 175 4.38 10.70 1.95
C GLU A 175 5.46 9.67 1.68
N LEU A 176 5.71 9.35 0.41
CA LEU A 176 6.82 8.49 0.03
C LEU A 176 8.14 9.07 0.54
N SER A 177 8.96 8.25 1.19
CA SER A 177 10.24 8.71 1.77
C SER A 177 11.29 9.07 0.71
N LYS A 178 11.09 8.62 -0.54
CA LYS A 178 11.90 8.95 -1.71
C LYS A 178 11.02 9.32 -2.89
N ARG A 179 11.39 10.35 -3.61
CA ARG A 179 10.70 10.76 -4.84
C ARG A 179 10.87 9.70 -5.92
N PRO A 180 9.79 9.29 -6.62
CA PRO A 180 9.89 8.30 -7.70
C PRO A 180 10.69 8.80 -8.92
N SER A 181 10.73 10.13 -9.14
CA SER A 181 11.47 10.74 -10.24
C SER A 181 11.90 12.17 -9.90
N PHE A 182 12.84 12.72 -10.68
CA PHE A 182 13.26 14.13 -10.56
C PHE A 182 12.09 15.11 -10.77
N TRP A 183 11.11 14.74 -11.61
CA TRP A 183 9.96 15.58 -11.94
C TRP A 183 8.84 15.51 -10.88
N THR A 184 8.89 14.57 -9.95
CA THR A 184 7.89 14.40 -8.89
C THR A 184 8.38 15.08 -7.62
N ARG A 185 7.65 16.07 -7.13
CA ARG A 185 8.03 16.80 -5.91
C ARG A 185 7.63 16.03 -4.66
N ARG A 186 6.39 15.61 -4.60
CA ARG A 186 5.78 15.00 -3.43
C ARG A 186 4.77 13.95 -3.87
N VAL A 187 4.68 12.84 -3.18
CA VAL A 187 3.63 11.83 -3.37
C VAL A 187 3.05 11.49 -2.02
N ARG A 188 1.80 11.88 -1.79
CA ARG A 188 1.02 11.42 -0.64
C ARG A 188 0.31 10.12 -1.02
N VAL A 189 0.30 9.18 -0.10
CA VAL A 189 -0.33 7.87 -0.24
C VAL A 189 -1.26 7.65 0.94
N ILE A 190 -2.49 7.22 0.66
CA ILE A 190 -3.43 6.71 1.64
C ILE A 190 -3.78 5.29 1.22
N ARG A 191 -3.70 4.36 2.16
CA ARG A 191 -4.09 2.97 1.94
C ARG A 191 -4.98 2.53 3.09
N GLU A 192 -6.10 1.90 2.78
CA GLU A 192 -7.06 1.40 3.75
C GLU A 192 -7.11 -0.11 3.74
N TYR A 193 -7.36 -0.67 4.92
CA TYR A 193 -7.36 -2.10 5.17
C TYR A 193 -8.62 -2.52 5.93
N GLN A 194 -8.99 -3.77 5.77
CA GLN A 194 -10.06 -4.41 6.52
C GLN A 194 -9.70 -5.86 6.81
N ARG A 195 -10.29 -6.40 7.87
CA ARG A 195 -10.25 -7.83 8.15
C ARG A 195 -11.48 -8.49 7.52
N LEU A 196 -11.25 -9.35 6.51
CA LEU A 196 -12.29 -10.10 5.82
C LEU A 196 -12.04 -11.60 6.05
N GLU A 197 -13.02 -12.34 6.56
CA GLU A 197 -12.92 -13.77 6.88
C GLU A 197 -11.70 -14.13 7.75
N GLY A 198 -11.32 -13.23 8.66
CA GLY A 198 -10.15 -13.40 9.53
C GLY A 198 -8.84 -12.91 8.93
N VAL A 199 -8.77 -12.61 7.65
CA VAL A 199 -7.56 -12.18 6.93
C VAL A 199 -7.53 -10.67 6.77
N HIS A 200 -6.39 -10.07 7.09
CA HIS A 200 -6.18 -8.63 6.94
C HIS A 200 -5.76 -8.28 5.49
N VAL A 201 -6.56 -7.48 4.80
CA VAL A 201 -6.38 -7.18 3.38
C VAL A 201 -6.54 -5.69 3.05
N PRO A 202 -5.82 -5.15 2.04
CA PRO A 202 -6.06 -3.80 1.54
C PRO A 202 -7.40 -3.74 0.79
N VAL A 203 -8.20 -2.70 1.04
CA VAL A 203 -9.48 -2.48 0.36
C VAL A 203 -9.48 -1.25 -0.53
N SER A 204 -8.63 -0.29 -0.25
CA SER A 204 -8.43 0.87 -1.11
C SER A 204 -6.98 1.38 -1.06
N MET A 205 -6.59 2.06 -2.12
CA MET A 205 -5.37 2.84 -2.19
C MET A 205 -5.63 4.10 -3.01
N SER A 206 -5.16 5.23 -2.54
CA SER A 206 -5.11 6.47 -3.31
C SER A 206 -3.75 7.14 -3.19
N SER A 207 -3.35 7.86 -4.22
CA SER A 207 -2.18 8.72 -4.15
C SER A 207 -2.39 10.02 -4.93
N THR A 208 -1.77 11.08 -4.41
CA THR A 208 -1.71 12.39 -5.07
C THR A 208 -0.24 12.76 -5.23
N ALA A 209 0.15 13.04 -6.47
CA ALA A 209 1.51 13.45 -6.80
C ALA A 209 1.50 14.89 -7.33
N ASP A 210 2.44 15.72 -6.85
CA ASP A 210 2.75 17.00 -7.46
C ASP A 210 3.89 16.81 -8.46
N VAL A 211 3.57 16.93 -9.75
CA VAL A 211 4.51 16.68 -10.86
C VAL A 211 4.83 17.99 -11.56
N LEU A 212 6.11 18.34 -11.64
CA LEU A 212 6.59 19.49 -12.40
C LEU A 212 6.07 19.40 -13.85
N ILE A 213 5.63 20.52 -14.41
CA ILE A 213 5.12 20.64 -15.79
C ILE A 213 3.67 20.13 -15.97
N VAL A 214 3.31 18.99 -15.36
CA VAL A 214 1.97 18.37 -15.52
C VAL A 214 1.01 18.73 -14.39
N GLY A 215 1.52 19.27 -13.27
CA GLY A 215 0.72 19.63 -12.10
C GLY A 215 0.26 18.42 -11.27
N ALA A 216 -0.85 18.60 -10.57
CA ALA A 216 -1.41 17.55 -9.74
C ALA A 216 -1.85 16.33 -10.56
N SER A 217 -1.43 15.16 -10.12
CA SER A 217 -1.81 13.86 -10.67
C SER A 217 -2.34 12.98 -9.56
N THR A 218 -3.40 12.23 -9.84
CA THR A 218 -4.05 11.33 -8.87
C THR A 218 -4.05 9.92 -9.41
N PHE A 219 -4.02 8.98 -8.49
CA PHE A 219 -4.23 7.56 -8.75
C PHE A 219 -5.12 7.00 -7.64
N SER A 220 -6.06 6.13 -7.96
CA SER A 220 -6.80 5.35 -6.97
C SER A 220 -7.03 3.92 -7.46
N MET A 221 -7.15 3.01 -6.51
CA MET A 221 -7.47 1.61 -6.72
C MET A 221 -8.35 1.13 -5.58
N THR A 222 -9.44 0.46 -5.92
CA THR A 222 -10.35 -0.18 -4.97
C THR A 222 -10.40 -1.67 -5.23
N TYR A 223 -10.65 -2.45 -4.18
CA TYR A 223 -10.68 -3.91 -4.22
C TYR A 223 -12.06 -4.38 -3.73
N ARG A 224 -12.66 -5.28 -4.49
CA ARG A 224 -13.82 -6.04 -4.09
C ARG A 224 -13.45 -7.52 -4.13
N TYR A 225 -13.18 -8.08 -2.97
CA TYR A 225 -12.80 -9.48 -2.84
C TYR A 225 -14.04 -10.37 -3.03
N THR A 226 -13.87 -11.43 -3.80
CA THR A 226 -14.87 -12.50 -3.97
C THR A 226 -14.43 -13.79 -3.32
N GLU A 227 -13.12 -13.96 -3.12
CA GLU A 227 -12.53 -15.11 -2.46
C GLU A 227 -11.25 -14.71 -1.72
N ILE A 228 -11.04 -15.24 -0.51
CA ILE A 228 -9.82 -15.08 0.29
C ILE A 228 -9.50 -16.45 0.92
N ASN A 229 -8.28 -16.95 0.69
CA ASN A 229 -7.77 -18.23 1.20
C ASN A 229 -8.76 -19.39 0.98
N GLY A 230 -9.39 -19.43 -0.21
CA GLY A 230 -10.36 -20.44 -0.58
C GLY A 230 -11.77 -20.25 0.01
N LYS A 231 -12.01 -19.20 0.81
CA LYS A 231 -13.34 -18.87 1.34
C LYS A 231 -13.99 -17.81 0.48
N THR A 232 -15.25 -18.04 0.10
CA THR A 232 -16.05 -17.05 -0.64
C THR A 232 -16.47 -15.91 0.28
N ILE A 233 -16.29 -14.68 -0.19
CA ILE A 233 -16.71 -13.45 0.52
C ILE A 233 -18.12 -13.11 0.08
N ALA A 234 -19.05 -13.03 1.02
CA ALA A 234 -20.42 -12.60 0.75
C ALA A 234 -20.45 -11.10 0.37
N GLU A 235 -21.15 -10.76 -0.70
CA GLU A 235 -21.45 -9.35 -1.01
C GLU A 235 -22.34 -8.78 0.11
N LYS A 236 -21.90 -7.70 0.75
CA LYS A 236 -22.71 -6.92 1.70
C LYS A 236 -23.41 -5.79 0.99
#